data_b2642492de4130d9874e6489db244b15
#
_entry.id   b2642492de4130d9874e6489db244b15
#
_cell.length_a   1.000
_cell.length_b   1.000
_cell.length_c   1.000
_cell.angle_alpha   90.00
_cell.angle_beta   90.00
_cell.angle_gamma   90.00
#
_symmetry.space_group_name_H-M   'P 1'
#
loop_
_entity.id
_entity.type
_entity.pdbx_description
1 polymer ?
#
loop_
_entity_poly.entity_id
_entity_poly.type
_entity_poly.pdbx_seq_one_letter_code
_entity_poly.pdbx_strand_id
1 'polypeptide(L)'
;VVEDNKNICETHQAKDEKYDPVQPRKASGKAPVLVEIICERVHCVLYDFAINTVDMIAEKFDGLIDIRTVIRQGDEKDAKYFLTLCEKAGKMLTVPTILINGEVIFSTVPHPDELEAAIEAALARNGIVQKK
;
A
#
# COMPACT_ATOMS: atom_id res chain seq x y z
N VAL A 1 13.35 -17.41 -20.04
CA VAL A 1 13.23 -16.87 -20.02
C VAL A 1 13.03 -16.43 -19.92
N VAL A 2 12.99 -16.37 -19.66
CA VAL A 2 12.81 -15.69 -19.51
C VAL A 2 12.50 -15.19 -19.42
N GLU A 3 12.46 -15.06 -19.31
CA GLU A 3 12.19 -14.39 -19.21
C GLU A 3 11.95 -13.84 -18.76
N ASP A 4 12.03 -13.75 -18.27
CA ASP A 4 11.77 -13.10 -17.84
C ASP A 4 11.90 -12.47 -17.26
N ASN A 5 12.20 -11.94 -16.80
CA ASN A 5 12.30 -11.17 -16.21
C ASN A 5 12.25 -10.29 -16.12
N LYS A 6 12.66 -10.34 -16.14
CA LYS A 6 12.24 -9.23 -16.40
C LYS A 6 12.05 -8.33 -15.36
N ASN A 7 11.13 -7.92 -15.03
CA ASN A 7 11.13 -7.01 -14.02
C ASN A 7 10.89 -7.66 -12.72
N ILE A 8 11.31 -7.10 -11.63
CA ILE A 8 11.36 -7.75 -10.36
C ILE A 8 10.02 -8.20 -9.88
N CYS A 9 9.05 -7.38 -10.02
CA CYS A 9 7.73 -7.73 -9.53
C CYS A 9 6.94 -8.58 -10.47
N GLU A 10 7.43 -8.78 -11.66
CA GLU A 10 6.78 -9.62 -12.57
C GLU A 10 7.44 -10.85 -12.73
N THR A 11 8.17 -11.20 -12.67
CA THR A 11 8.80 -12.25 -12.94
C THR A 11 8.49 -13.27 -13.54
N HIS A 12 8.42 -13.64 -13.69
CA HIS A 12 8.42 -14.21 -14.27
C HIS A 12 8.04 -15.21 -14.49
N GLN A 13 7.87 -15.95 -14.53
CA GLN A 13 7.48 -16.75 -14.65
C GLN A 13 6.96 -17.70 -14.58
N ALA A 14 6.76 -18.02 -14.84
CA ALA A 14 6.25 -18.77 -14.69
C ALA A 14 5.96 -19.74 -14.42
N LYS A 15 6.01 -20.05 -14.10
CA LYS A 15 5.68 -21.04 -13.65
C LYS A 15 5.05 -21.20 -12.71
N ASP A 16 4.68 -20.88 -12.48
CA ASP A 16 4.12 -21.14 -11.80
C ASP A 16 3.87 -21.07 -10.51
N GLU A 17 3.91 -21.72 -9.96
CA GLU A 17 3.68 -21.77 -8.56
C GLU A 17 4.63 -20.94 -7.78
N LYS A 18 5.48 -20.27 -8.46
CA LYS A 18 6.41 -19.39 -7.83
C LYS A 18 5.82 -18.08 -7.40
N TYR A 19 4.70 -17.73 -7.96
CA TYR A 19 4.12 -16.44 -7.69
C TYR A 19 2.94 -16.62 -6.80
N ASP A 20 3.11 -16.27 -5.54
CA ASP A 20 1.99 -16.28 -4.61
C ASP A 20 1.12 -15.08 -4.86
N PRO A 21 -0.19 -15.25 -4.97
CA PRO A 21 -1.05 -14.09 -5.08
C PRO A 21 -1.01 -13.28 -3.80
N VAL A 22 -1.11 -11.99 -3.94
CA VAL A 22 -1.21 -11.11 -2.79
C VAL A 22 -2.55 -11.35 -2.11
N GLN A 23 -2.52 -11.51 -0.79
CA GLN A 23 -3.74 -11.63 -0.02
C GLN A 23 -4.20 -10.22 0.33
N PRO A 24 -5.29 -9.75 -0.27
CA PRO A 24 -5.69 -8.36 -0.03
C PRO A 24 -6.11 -8.15 1.41
N ARG A 25 -5.71 -7.03 1.97
CA ARG A 25 -6.15 -6.61 3.28
C ARG A 25 -7.34 -5.71 3.12
N LYS A 26 -8.34 -5.91 3.95
CA LYS A 26 -9.55 -5.09 3.88
C LYS A 26 -9.64 -4.24 5.14
N ALA A 27 -9.96 -2.97 4.94
CA ALA A 27 -10.12 -2.07 6.06
C ALA A 27 -11.35 -2.45 6.86
N SER A 28 -11.26 -2.29 8.18
CA SER A 28 -12.40 -2.53 9.04
C SER A 28 -13.43 -1.41 8.92
N GLY A 29 -12.99 -0.23 8.50
CA GLY A 29 -13.85 0.94 8.46
C GLY A 29 -14.02 1.62 9.79
N LYS A 30 -13.33 1.15 10.81
CA LYS A 30 -13.52 1.68 12.17
C LYS A 30 -12.39 2.58 12.64
N ALA A 31 -11.21 2.45 12.06
CA ALA A 31 -10.08 3.24 12.49
C ALA A 31 -10.14 4.64 11.88
N PRO A 32 -9.63 5.65 12.59
CA PRO A 32 -9.67 7.01 12.08
C PRO A 32 -8.71 7.28 10.93
N VAL A 33 -7.67 6.45 10.76
CA VAL A 33 -6.73 6.63 9.66
C VAL A 33 -6.69 5.38 8.81
N LEU A 34 -6.81 5.57 7.50
CA LEU A 34 -6.73 4.47 6.56
C LEU A 34 -5.44 4.58 5.76
N VAL A 35 -4.63 3.53 5.80
CA VAL A 35 -3.42 3.44 5.01
C VAL A 35 -3.69 2.43 3.90
N GLU A 36 -3.51 2.87 2.66
CA GLU A 36 -3.71 2.01 1.50
C GLU A 36 -2.39 1.79 0.80
N ILE A 37 -2.17 0.57 0.36
CA ILE A 37 -0.95 0.20 -0.36
C ILE A 37 -1.34 -0.34 -1.71
N ILE A 38 -0.89 0.33 -2.77
CA ILE A 38 -1.15 -0.12 -4.13
C ILE A 38 -0.12 -1.16 -4.51
N CYS A 39 -0.56 -2.27 -5.03
CA CYS A 39 0.34 -3.36 -5.39
C CYS A 39 -0.15 -4.08 -6.64
N GLU A 40 0.63 -5.06 -7.09
CA GLU A 40 0.26 -5.96 -8.17
C GLU A 40 -0.44 -7.17 -7.59
N ARG A 41 -0.96 -8.03 -8.47
CA ARG A 41 -1.67 -9.22 -8.04
C ARG A 41 -0.78 -10.26 -7.36
N VAL A 42 0.50 -10.27 -7.71
CA VAL A 42 1.41 -11.25 -7.13
C VAL A 42 2.43 -10.54 -6.26
N HIS A 43 2.98 -11.27 -5.32
CA HIS A 43 3.97 -10.70 -4.41
C HIS A 43 5.21 -10.24 -5.16
N CYS A 44 5.78 -9.17 -4.70
CA CYS A 44 7.10 -8.75 -5.11
C CYS A 44 7.81 -8.18 -3.89
N VAL A 45 9.12 -8.09 -4.01
CA VAL A 45 9.94 -7.66 -2.88
C VAL A 45 9.53 -6.29 -2.37
N LEU A 46 9.24 -5.38 -3.28
CA LEU A 46 8.89 -4.01 -2.87
C LEU A 46 7.58 -3.96 -2.12
N TYR A 47 6.59 -4.74 -2.56
CA TYR A 47 5.34 -4.79 -1.82
C TYR A 47 5.56 -5.38 -0.42
N ASP A 48 6.37 -6.44 -0.34
CA ASP A 48 6.61 -7.08 0.95
C ASP A 48 7.30 -6.09 1.90
N PHE A 49 8.25 -5.33 1.42
CA PHE A 49 8.88 -4.30 2.26
C PHE A 49 7.85 -3.26 2.70
N ALA A 50 6.99 -2.84 1.78
CA ALA A 50 6.00 -1.81 2.10
C ALA A 50 5.02 -2.30 3.17
N ILE A 51 4.46 -3.50 2.98
CA ILE A 51 3.46 -3.98 3.92
C ILE A 51 4.09 -4.27 5.28
N ASN A 52 5.32 -4.77 5.30
CA ASN A 52 6.00 -5.03 6.56
C ASN A 52 6.28 -3.73 7.31
N THR A 53 6.68 -2.68 6.59
CA THR A 53 6.92 -1.39 7.22
C THR A 53 5.62 -0.83 7.80
N VAL A 54 4.54 -0.93 7.02
CA VAL A 54 3.25 -0.43 7.49
C VAL A 54 2.77 -1.21 8.70
N ASP A 55 2.89 -2.54 8.67
CA ASP A 55 2.48 -3.36 9.82
C ASP A 55 3.26 -3.00 11.07
N MET A 56 4.57 -2.82 10.92
CA MET A 56 5.42 -2.50 12.05
C MET A 56 5.03 -1.17 12.68
N ILE A 57 4.79 -0.17 11.85
CA ILE A 57 4.44 1.15 12.36
C ILE A 57 3.01 1.15 12.90
N ALA A 58 2.09 0.43 12.25
CA ALA A 58 0.71 0.42 12.70
C ALA A 58 0.57 -0.13 14.11
N GLU A 59 1.46 -1.04 14.51
CA GLU A 59 1.42 -1.58 15.86
C GLU A 59 1.60 -0.51 16.92
N LYS A 60 2.29 0.56 16.57
CA LYS A 60 2.51 1.65 17.53
C LYS A 60 1.27 2.49 17.77
N PHE A 61 0.26 2.34 16.94
CA PHE A 61 -0.93 3.20 17.00
C PHE A 61 -2.19 2.44 17.41
N ASP A 62 -2.05 1.24 17.85
CA ASP A 62 -3.06 0.43 18.55
C ASP A 62 -4.51 0.74 18.19
N GLY A 63 -4.97 0.19 17.09
CA GLY A 63 -6.37 0.33 16.69
C GLY A 63 -6.72 1.62 15.98
N LEU A 64 -5.76 2.52 15.81
CA LEU A 64 -6.04 3.79 15.13
C LEU A 64 -5.80 3.73 13.63
N ILE A 65 -5.25 2.63 13.14
CA ILE A 65 -4.85 2.49 11.75
C ILE A 65 -5.55 1.30 11.12
N ASP A 66 -6.25 1.54 10.01
CA ASP A 66 -6.70 0.47 9.14
C ASP A 66 -5.73 0.35 7.98
N ILE A 67 -5.57 -0.85 7.46
CA ILE A 67 -4.69 -1.11 6.33
C ILE A 67 -5.50 -1.77 5.24
N ARG A 68 -5.41 -1.23 4.03
CA ARG A 68 -6.12 -1.79 2.89
C ARG A 68 -5.16 -1.97 1.73
N THR A 69 -5.24 -3.11 1.07
CA THR A 69 -4.47 -3.39 -0.13
C THR A 69 -5.30 -3.05 -1.35
N VAL A 70 -4.72 -2.29 -2.28
CA VAL A 70 -5.37 -1.95 -3.54
C VAL A 70 -4.58 -2.63 -4.64
N ILE A 71 -5.17 -3.61 -5.30
CA ILE A 71 -4.50 -4.34 -6.36
C ILE A 71 -4.86 -3.67 -7.68
N ARG A 72 -3.87 -3.03 -8.32
CA ARG A 72 -4.17 -2.22 -9.50
C ARG A 72 -4.74 -3.02 -10.65
N GLN A 73 -4.50 -4.32 -10.67
CA GLN A 73 -5.05 -5.21 -11.69
C GLN A 73 -6.01 -6.19 -11.07
N GLY A 74 -6.62 -5.78 -9.97
CA GLY A 74 -7.52 -6.64 -9.21
C GLY A 74 -8.92 -6.61 -9.78
N ASP A 75 -9.90 -6.58 -8.88
CA ASP A 75 -11.28 -6.55 -9.33
C ASP A 75 -11.60 -5.18 -9.92
N GLU A 76 -12.80 -5.07 -10.44
CA GLU A 76 -13.20 -3.85 -11.14
C GLU A 76 -13.13 -2.62 -10.24
N LYS A 77 -13.49 -2.78 -8.98
CA LYS A 77 -13.48 -1.65 -8.05
C LYS A 77 -12.07 -1.13 -7.81
N ASP A 78 -11.14 -2.05 -7.56
CA ASP A 78 -9.76 -1.65 -7.32
C ASP A 78 -9.13 -1.07 -8.57
N ALA A 79 -9.42 -1.65 -9.74
CA ALA A 79 -8.87 -1.13 -10.99
C ALA A 79 -9.37 0.29 -11.26
N LYS A 80 -10.65 0.53 -11.05
CA LYS A 80 -11.20 1.87 -11.25
C LYS A 80 -10.65 2.86 -10.24
N TYR A 81 -10.52 2.43 -9.00
CA TYR A 81 -9.97 3.30 -7.96
C TYR A 81 -8.55 3.69 -8.32
N PHE A 82 -7.75 2.73 -8.76
CA PHE A 82 -6.38 3.01 -9.17
C PHE A 82 -6.33 4.04 -10.30
N LEU A 83 -7.19 3.88 -11.30
CA LEU A 83 -7.21 4.83 -12.42
C LEU A 83 -7.61 6.22 -11.96
N THR A 84 -8.59 6.30 -11.07
CA THR A 84 -9.00 7.59 -10.52
C THR A 84 -7.84 8.27 -9.80
N LEU A 85 -7.07 7.51 -9.04
CA LEU A 85 -5.93 8.07 -8.35
C LEU A 85 -4.87 8.55 -9.32
N CYS A 86 -4.65 7.81 -10.40
CA CYS A 86 -3.69 8.24 -11.42
C CYS A 86 -4.15 9.54 -12.08
N GLU A 87 -5.43 9.67 -12.35
CA GLU A 87 -5.95 10.88 -12.94
C GLU A 87 -5.76 12.08 -12.02
N LYS A 88 -6.02 11.89 -10.74
CA LYS A 88 -5.82 12.97 -9.78
C LYS A 88 -4.37 13.37 -9.67
N ALA A 89 -3.47 12.39 -9.75
CA ALA A 89 -2.05 12.66 -9.66
C ALA A 89 -1.47 13.24 -10.96
N GLY A 90 -2.18 13.07 -12.06
CA GLY A 90 -1.69 13.51 -13.36
C GLY A 90 -0.61 12.62 -13.92
N LYS A 91 -0.48 11.40 -13.42
CA LYS A 91 0.52 10.47 -13.90
C LYS A 91 0.14 9.06 -13.45
N MET A 92 0.79 8.08 -14.07
CA MET A 92 0.63 6.69 -13.66
C MET A 92 1.38 6.48 -12.35
N LEU A 93 0.67 5.99 -11.34
CA LEU A 93 1.28 5.76 -10.03
C LEU A 93 2.10 4.48 -10.07
N THR A 94 3.20 4.51 -9.32
CA THR A 94 4.08 3.35 -9.24
C THR A 94 3.58 2.34 -8.21
N VAL A 95 4.21 1.19 -8.21
CA VAL A 95 3.93 0.15 -7.22
C VAL A 95 5.22 -0.11 -6.47
N PRO A 96 5.23 0.00 -5.14
CA PRO A 96 4.10 0.35 -4.29
C PRO A 96 3.91 1.85 -4.17
N THR A 97 2.68 2.24 -3.98
CA THR A 97 2.34 3.61 -3.60
C THR A 97 1.54 3.51 -2.32
N ILE A 98 1.85 4.36 -1.36
CA ILE A 98 1.16 4.35 -0.07
C ILE A 98 0.35 5.61 0.05
N LEU A 99 -0.95 5.42 0.35
CA LEU A 99 -1.86 6.53 0.56
C LEU A 99 -2.27 6.57 2.02
N ILE A 100 -2.48 7.76 2.52
CA ILE A 100 -3.04 7.93 3.86
C ILE A 100 -4.28 8.77 3.71
N ASN A 101 -5.41 8.21 4.12
CA ASN A 101 -6.73 8.84 4.02
C ASN A 101 -7.02 9.32 2.60
N GLY A 102 -6.64 8.51 1.62
CA GLY A 102 -6.94 8.80 0.23
C GLY A 102 -5.96 9.69 -0.50
N GLU A 103 -4.93 10.17 0.19
CA GLU A 103 -3.91 11.01 -0.42
C GLU A 103 -2.64 10.22 -0.66
N VAL A 104 -2.04 10.40 -1.84
CA VAL A 104 -0.77 9.78 -2.15
C VAL A 104 0.33 10.44 -1.34
N ILE A 105 0.95 9.68 -0.46
CA ILE A 105 1.99 10.21 0.42
C ILE A 105 3.37 9.71 0.02
N PHE A 106 3.48 8.42 -0.31
CA PHE A 106 4.77 7.83 -0.67
C PHE A 106 4.64 7.06 -1.98
N SER A 107 5.56 7.28 -2.90
CA SER A 107 5.58 6.57 -4.18
C SER A 107 6.57 5.42 -4.17
N THR A 108 7.10 5.10 -3.02
CA THR A 108 8.02 3.98 -2.85
C THR A 108 7.93 3.57 -1.39
N VAL A 109 8.77 2.60 -1.00
CA VAL A 109 8.80 2.16 0.40
C VAL A 109 9.42 3.27 1.25
N PRO A 110 8.69 3.82 2.21
CA PRO A 110 9.23 4.90 3.03
C PRO A 110 10.11 4.35 4.15
N HIS A 111 10.94 5.22 4.67
CA HIS A 111 11.63 4.92 5.92
C HIS A 111 10.57 4.85 7.04
N PRO A 112 10.72 3.94 8.00
CA PRO A 112 9.71 3.84 9.07
C PRO A 112 9.43 5.15 9.79
N ASP A 113 10.46 5.96 10.03
CA ASP A 113 10.26 7.24 10.73
C ASP A 113 9.41 8.19 9.91
N GLU A 114 9.57 8.17 8.58
CA GLU A 114 8.78 9.01 7.71
C GLU A 114 7.32 8.59 7.71
N LEU A 115 7.09 7.28 7.69
CA LEU A 115 5.73 6.78 7.72
C LEU A 115 5.06 7.10 9.04
N GLU A 116 5.78 6.93 10.13
CA GLU A 116 5.24 7.23 11.45
C GLU A 116 4.84 8.70 11.55
N ALA A 117 5.70 9.59 11.08
CA ALA A 117 5.41 11.02 11.11
C ALA A 117 4.18 11.37 10.25
N ALA A 118 4.05 10.71 9.09
CA ALA A 118 2.90 10.99 8.22
C ALA A 118 1.60 10.52 8.87
N ILE A 119 1.64 9.38 9.57
CA ILE A 119 0.46 8.89 10.26
C ILE A 119 0.10 9.80 11.43
N GLU A 120 1.10 10.25 12.18
CA GLU A 120 0.84 11.19 13.27
C GLU A 120 0.21 12.47 12.76
N ALA A 121 0.67 12.96 11.63
CA ALA A 121 0.09 14.16 11.03
C ALA A 121 -1.37 13.92 10.64
N ALA A 122 -1.67 12.74 10.09
CA ALA A 122 -3.04 12.43 9.71
C ALA A 122 -3.95 12.33 10.92
N LEU A 123 -3.45 11.73 12.01
CA LEU A 123 -4.23 11.66 13.24
C LEU A 123 -4.50 13.04 13.80
N ALA A 124 -3.49 13.91 13.76
CA ALA A 124 -3.65 15.28 14.27
C ALA A 124 -4.70 16.04 13.45
N ARG A 125 -4.73 15.83 12.14
CA ARG A 125 -5.73 16.48 11.30
C ARG A 125 -7.15 16.02 11.65
N ASN A 126 -7.28 14.80 12.18
CA ASN A 126 -8.58 14.30 12.62
C ASN A 126 -8.87 14.63 14.09
N GLY A 127 -8.04 15.45 14.70
CA GLY A 127 -8.25 15.84 16.08
C GLY A 127 -7.80 14.83 17.10
N ILE A 128 -6.99 13.86 16.70
CA ILE A 128 -6.54 12.80 17.59
C ILE A 128 -5.09 13.08 17.97
N VAL A 129 -4.84 13.16 19.27
CA VAL A 129 -3.51 13.41 19.79
C VAL A 129 -2.98 12.13 20.39
N GLN A 130 -1.82 11.71 19.87
CA GLN A 130 -1.19 10.50 20.34
C GLN A 130 -0.42 10.79 21.61
N LYS A 131 -0.76 10.08 22.67
CA LYS A 131 -0.03 10.26 23.92
C LYS A 131 1.11 9.28 23.99
N LYS A 132 2.19 9.74 24.50
CA LYS A 132 3.37 8.89 24.60
C LYS A 132 3.61 8.42 25.99
#